data_5dae1909eb28072928c9c50c552ac2bc
#
_entry.id   5dae1909eb28072928c9c50c552ac2bc
#
_cell.length_a   1.000
_cell.length_b   1.000
_cell.length_c   1.000
_cell.angle_alpha   90.00
_cell.angle_beta   90.00
_cell.angle_gamma   90.00
#
_symmetry.space_group_name_H-M   'P 1'
#
loop_
_entity.id
_entity.type
_entity.pdbx_description
1 polymer ?
#
loop_
_entity_poly.entity_id
_entity_poly.type
_entity_poly.pdbx_seq_one_letter_code
_entity_poly.pdbx_strand_id
1 'polypeptide(L)'
;LKLTDLHNLSKVRLEGLSQAGIHSTGDLLFLFPRKYLDKSKTQPISTLKDGKDPVMVVGRVDKIHVSGYGNKRRLEVHISDHSGTLKAVWFKGWRYFISLFNEGELVSFFGKVKRYGRMPSMAHPEAEILESPDDAVRYDYLIPIYPGNQHFIKASITNQLLSNWIHQILSQVRLKEFLPDEILKDGSFPRRDQAFHLIHHPSTKAEAAAALERFKYEELFLFELGMAQIKQTRRVKASGHLLQRGPKTNDFLNKTLPFQLTEGQQSALAEIEQDLLSGYQMNRLIQGDVGAGKTVVA
;
A
#
# COMPACT_ATOMS: atom_id res chain seq x y z
N LEU A 1 11.87 10.26 -18.35
CA LEU A 1 11.55 11.41 -17.52
C LEU A 1 12.49 11.43 -16.30
N LYS A 2 13.12 12.56 -15.99
CA LYS A 2 13.95 12.76 -14.79
C LYS A 2 13.11 13.42 -13.70
N LEU A 3 13.54 13.32 -12.43
CA LEU A 3 12.86 14.05 -11.35
C LEU A 3 12.83 15.56 -11.59
N THR A 4 13.91 16.10 -12.19
CA THR A 4 14.02 17.53 -12.51
C THR A 4 12.98 18.03 -13.51
N ASP A 5 12.31 17.15 -14.25
CA ASP A 5 11.30 17.49 -15.24
C ASP A 5 9.89 17.61 -14.62
N LEU A 6 9.75 17.31 -13.31
CA LEU A 6 8.48 17.38 -12.61
C LEU A 6 8.06 18.82 -12.33
N HIS A 7 6.79 19.13 -12.53
CA HIS A 7 6.24 20.46 -12.29
C HIS A 7 6.34 20.83 -10.81
N ASN A 8 6.67 22.10 -10.55
CA ASN A 8 6.82 22.66 -9.19
C ASN A 8 7.87 21.94 -8.32
N LEU A 9 8.86 21.29 -8.92
CA LEU A 9 9.99 20.71 -8.19
C LEU A 9 11.08 21.77 -7.94
N SER A 10 11.13 22.32 -6.73
CA SER A 10 12.20 23.19 -6.28
C SER A 10 13.42 22.39 -5.79
N LYS A 11 14.59 23.06 -5.65
CA LYS A 11 15.80 22.44 -5.08
C LYS A 11 15.55 21.84 -3.68
N VAL A 12 14.79 22.54 -2.82
CA VAL A 12 14.44 22.06 -1.48
C VAL A 12 13.61 20.79 -1.53
N ARG A 13 12.67 20.71 -2.48
CA ARG A 13 11.83 19.51 -2.67
C ARG A 13 12.62 18.34 -3.23
N LEU A 14 13.53 18.60 -4.18
CA LEU A 14 14.42 17.56 -4.70
C LEU A 14 15.32 17.00 -3.60
N GLU A 15 15.87 17.84 -2.74
CA GLU A 15 16.63 17.41 -1.57
C GLU A 15 15.77 16.61 -0.59
N GLY A 16 14.55 17.07 -0.30
CA GLY A 16 13.59 16.36 0.54
C GLY A 16 13.22 14.96 0.01
N LEU A 17 13.07 14.81 -1.32
CA LEU A 17 12.89 13.51 -1.96
C LEU A 17 14.14 12.62 -1.79
N SER A 18 15.32 13.17 -2.06
CA SER A 18 16.59 12.44 -1.93
C SER A 18 16.82 11.94 -0.49
N GLN A 19 16.57 12.79 0.53
CA GLN A 19 16.67 12.41 1.94
C GLN A 19 15.61 11.37 2.35
N ALA A 20 14.51 11.28 1.61
CA ALA A 20 13.49 10.25 1.79
C ALA A 20 13.79 8.95 1.02
N GLY A 21 14.97 8.86 0.35
CA GLY A 21 15.37 7.68 -0.44
C GLY A 21 14.78 7.64 -1.85
N ILE A 22 14.22 8.76 -2.35
CA ILE A 22 13.64 8.86 -3.68
C ILE A 22 14.61 9.60 -4.59
N HIS A 23 15.26 8.86 -5.50
CA HIS A 23 16.31 9.35 -6.39
C HIS A 23 15.92 9.35 -7.87
N SER A 24 14.81 8.66 -8.21
CA SER A 24 14.31 8.51 -9.56
C SER A 24 12.79 8.66 -9.64
N THR A 25 12.28 8.86 -10.86
CA THR A 25 10.83 8.80 -11.12
C THR A 25 10.27 7.39 -10.88
N GLY A 26 11.09 6.36 -11.03
CA GLY A 26 10.73 4.98 -10.69
C GLY A 26 10.45 4.83 -9.19
N ASP A 27 11.29 5.42 -8.33
CA ASP A 27 11.09 5.33 -6.87
C ASP A 27 9.78 6.01 -6.44
N LEU A 28 9.37 7.09 -7.13
CA LEU A 28 8.06 7.71 -6.90
C LEU A 28 6.90 6.79 -7.28
N LEU A 29 7.03 6.02 -8.38
CA LEU A 29 6.00 5.07 -8.79
C LEU A 29 5.85 3.91 -7.80
N PHE A 30 6.94 3.52 -7.12
CA PHE A 30 6.92 2.50 -6.08
C PHE A 30 6.56 3.05 -4.68
N LEU A 31 6.34 4.36 -4.55
CA LEU A 31 5.79 4.94 -3.33
C LEU A 31 4.28 4.64 -3.25
N PHE A 32 3.92 3.41 -2.93
CA PHE A 32 2.53 2.98 -2.92
C PHE A 32 1.71 3.66 -1.81
N PRO A 33 0.43 3.99 -2.09
CA PRO A 33 -0.47 4.53 -1.10
C PRO A 33 -0.68 3.54 0.06
N ARG A 34 -0.66 4.04 1.30
CA ARG A 34 -0.97 3.22 2.49
C ARG A 34 -2.47 3.04 2.71
N LYS A 35 -3.29 3.91 2.14
CA LYS A 35 -4.77 3.87 2.19
C LYS A 35 -5.35 4.78 1.11
N TYR A 36 -6.65 4.61 0.88
CA TYR A 36 -7.42 5.45 -0.04
C TYR A 36 -8.56 6.13 0.69
N LEU A 37 -8.89 7.36 0.28
CA LEU A 37 -10.06 8.10 0.72
C LEU A 37 -11.10 8.06 -0.40
N ASP A 38 -12.31 7.66 -0.05
CA ASP A 38 -13.45 7.65 -0.97
C ASP A 38 -14.20 8.97 -0.85
N LYS A 39 -14.09 9.83 -1.86
CA LYS A 39 -14.87 11.06 -2.01
C LYS A 39 -15.89 10.94 -3.15
N SER A 40 -16.07 9.73 -3.69
CA SER A 40 -17.01 9.49 -4.80
C SER A 40 -18.48 9.38 -4.37
N LYS A 41 -18.74 9.30 -3.06
CA LYS A 41 -20.07 9.09 -2.51
C LYS A 41 -20.35 10.01 -1.34
N THR A 42 -21.50 10.64 -1.38
CA THR A 42 -22.07 11.36 -0.24
C THR A 42 -22.87 10.41 0.65
N GLN A 43 -22.88 10.67 1.95
CA GLN A 43 -23.69 9.89 2.89
C GLN A 43 -24.76 10.78 3.53
N PRO A 44 -26.04 10.32 3.62
CA PRO A 44 -27.08 10.99 4.37
C PRO A 44 -26.69 11.13 5.84
N ILE A 45 -27.01 12.28 6.45
CA ILE A 45 -26.63 12.58 7.85
C ILE A 45 -27.20 11.56 8.84
N SER A 46 -28.40 11.06 8.61
CA SER A 46 -29.05 10.05 9.47
C SER A 46 -28.29 8.72 9.54
N THR A 47 -27.54 8.37 8.48
CA THR A 47 -26.80 7.10 8.38
C THR A 47 -25.42 7.17 9.00
N LEU A 48 -24.95 8.36 9.38
CA LEU A 48 -23.61 8.57 9.92
C LEU A 48 -23.44 7.83 11.26
N LYS A 49 -22.34 7.09 11.35
CA LYS A 49 -21.91 6.38 12.57
C LYS A 49 -20.51 6.85 12.97
N ASP A 50 -20.17 6.67 14.24
CA ASP A 50 -18.77 6.86 14.67
C ASP A 50 -17.87 5.98 13.85
N GLY A 51 -16.87 6.60 13.18
CA GLY A 51 -16.01 5.89 12.25
C GLY A 51 -14.56 6.39 12.28
N LYS A 52 -13.66 5.49 11.92
CA LYS A 52 -12.23 5.82 11.73
C LYS A 52 -11.97 6.45 10.36
N ASP A 53 -12.81 6.12 9.37
CA ASP A 53 -12.68 6.63 8.01
C ASP A 53 -13.50 7.92 7.84
N PRO A 54 -12.97 8.90 7.10
CA PRO A 54 -13.70 10.11 6.78
C PRO A 54 -14.79 9.82 5.75
N VAL A 55 -15.87 10.57 5.83
CA VAL A 55 -17.03 10.49 4.94
C VAL A 55 -17.35 11.87 4.37
N MET A 56 -17.95 11.90 3.18
CA MET A 56 -18.46 13.10 2.54
C MET A 56 -19.93 13.28 2.90
N VAL A 57 -20.27 14.49 3.33
CA VAL A 57 -21.64 14.90 3.62
C VAL A 57 -21.93 16.21 2.89
N VAL A 58 -23.11 16.30 2.28
CA VAL A 58 -23.63 17.52 1.65
C VAL A 58 -24.83 17.99 2.42
N GLY A 59 -24.90 19.28 2.69
CA GLY A 59 -26.05 19.88 3.39
C GLY A 59 -26.07 21.40 3.24
N ARG A 60 -27.20 21.99 3.60
CA ARG A 60 -27.32 23.45 3.66
C ARG A 60 -26.91 23.95 5.03
N VAL A 61 -26.24 25.11 5.06
CA VAL A 61 -25.84 25.78 6.30
C VAL A 61 -27.08 26.33 6.99
N ASP A 62 -27.42 25.78 8.15
CA ASP A 62 -28.55 26.26 8.96
C ASP A 62 -28.14 27.36 9.91
N LYS A 63 -26.94 27.24 10.52
CA LYS A 63 -26.47 28.16 11.55
C LYS A 63 -24.96 28.19 11.64
N ILE A 64 -24.44 29.39 11.82
CA ILE A 64 -23.03 29.66 12.05
C ILE A 64 -22.87 30.30 13.44
N HIS A 65 -22.10 29.69 14.31
CA HIS A 65 -21.93 30.16 15.68
C HIS A 65 -20.49 30.09 16.16
N VAL A 66 -20.01 31.16 16.80
CA VAL A 66 -18.69 31.17 17.48
C VAL A 66 -18.93 30.99 18.97
N SER A 67 -18.45 29.88 19.51
CA SER A 67 -18.55 29.55 20.93
C SER A 67 -17.20 29.62 21.65
N GLY A 68 -17.22 29.78 22.98
CA GLY A 68 -16.05 29.86 23.84
C GLY A 68 -15.47 31.26 24.02
N TYR A 69 -14.52 31.39 24.96
CA TYR A 69 -13.87 32.65 25.33
C TYR A 69 -12.34 32.61 25.11
N GLY A 70 -11.75 33.73 24.75
CA GLY A 70 -10.31 33.88 24.60
C GLY A 70 -9.72 32.87 23.59
N ASN A 71 -8.70 32.11 24.02
CA ASN A 71 -8.02 31.12 23.18
C ASN A 71 -8.84 29.81 22.99
N LYS A 72 -9.98 29.68 23.68
CA LYS A 72 -10.89 28.52 23.53
C LYS A 72 -12.02 28.78 22.53
N ARG A 73 -11.98 29.89 21.79
CA ARG A 73 -12.96 30.17 20.74
C ARG A 73 -12.87 29.15 19.62
N ARG A 74 -14.06 28.69 19.17
CA ARG A 74 -14.22 27.73 18.06
C ARG A 74 -15.41 28.13 17.22
N LEU A 75 -15.33 27.86 15.94
CA LEU A 75 -16.45 27.98 15.00
C LEU A 75 -17.24 26.68 15.02
N GLU A 76 -18.55 26.79 15.13
CA GLU A 76 -19.50 25.70 14.97
C GLU A 76 -20.43 26.06 13.80
N VAL A 77 -20.47 25.21 12.79
CA VAL A 77 -21.35 25.32 11.63
C VAL A 77 -22.30 24.13 11.64
N HIS A 78 -23.58 24.40 11.64
CA HIS A 78 -24.61 23.37 11.54
C HIS A 78 -25.09 23.32 10.11
N ILE A 79 -25.11 22.11 9.55
CA ILE A 79 -25.65 21.84 8.24
C ILE A 79 -26.76 20.79 8.35
N SER A 80 -27.76 20.87 7.50
CA SER A 80 -28.82 19.87 7.39
C SER A 80 -28.97 19.36 5.96
N ASP A 81 -29.37 18.10 5.87
CA ASP A 81 -29.94 17.50 4.68
C ASP A 81 -31.38 17.06 4.97
N HIS A 82 -32.02 16.35 4.03
CA HIS A 82 -33.37 15.82 4.20
C HIS A 82 -33.50 14.79 5.33
N SER A 83 -32.37 14.29 5.88
CA SER A 83 -32.30 13.17 6.82
C SER A 83 -31.89 13.54 8.24
N GLY A 84 -31.26 14.71 8.44
CA GLY A 84 -30.78 15.10 9.76
C GLY A 84 -29.89 16.34 9.75
N THR A 85 -29.27 16.62 10.92
CA THR A 85 -28.37 17.75 11.14
C THR A 85 -27.01 17.26 11.60
N LEU A 86 -25.94 17.86 11.05
CA LEU A 86 -24.54 17.62 11.41
C LEU A 86 -23.89 18.90 11.93
N LYS A 87 -23.05 18.79 12.95
CA LYS A 87 -22.25 19.89 13.46
C LYS A 87 -20.79 19.74 13.02
N ALA A 88 -20.25 20.74 12.33
CA ALA A 88 -18.83 20.87 12.04
C ALA A 88 -18.16 21.86 12.99
N VAL A 89 -16.95 21.57 13.48
CA VAL A 89 -16.27 22.38 14.49
C VAL A 89 -14.82 22.65 14.09
N TRP A 90 -14.42 23.92 14.10
CA TRP A 90 -13.03 24.35 13.88
C TRP A 90 -12.50 25.03 15.15
N PHE A 91 -11.52 24.40 15.79
CA PHE A 91 -10.82 24.94 16.96
C PHE A 91 -9.69 25.90 16.59
N LYS A 92 -9.08 25.69 15.41
CA LYS A 92 -8.01 26.53 14.85
C LYS A 92 -8.45 27.08 13.50
N GLY A 93 -7.96 28.28 13.16
CA GLY A 93 -8.30 28.90 11.88
C GLY A 93 -9.76 29.37 11.77
N TRP A 94 -10.54 29.40 12.84
CA TRP A 94 -11.98 29.68 12.84
C TRP A 94 -12.32 31.02 12.19
N ARG A 95 -11.41 32.03 12.25
CA ARG A 95 -11.61 33.36 11.61
C ARG A 95 -11.63 33.27 10.09
N TYR A 96 -10.85 32.37 9.51
CA TYR A 96 -10.88 32.10 8.08
C TYR A 96 -12.19 31.39 7.68
N PHE A 97 -12.56 30.37 8.45
CA PHE A 97 -13.77 29.60 8.10
C PHE A 97 -15.07 30.38 8.31
N ILE A 98 -15.13 31.32 9.27
CA ILE A 98 -16.36 32.11 9.46
C ILE A 98 -16.66 33.04 8.28
N SER A 99 -15.64 33.49 7.56
CA SER A 99 -15.81 34.29 6.35
C SER A 99 -16.11 33.45 5.09
N LEU A 100 -16.00 32.13 5.21
CA LEU A 100 -16.22 31.23 4.08
C LEU A 100 -17.68 30.84 3.91
N PHE A 101 -18.47 30.79 5.01
CA PHE A 101 -19.84 30.28 4.98
C PHE A 101 -20.88 31.36 5.20
N ASN A 102 -22.01 31.24 4.49
CA ASN A 102 -23.24 31.98 4.77
C ASN A 102 -24.39 31.02 5.03
N GLU A 103 -25.37 31.44 5.86
CA GLU A 103 -26.57 30.66 6.11
C GLU A 103 -27.38 30.47 4.82
N GLY A 104 -27.89 29.26 4.59
CA GLY A 104 -28.60 28.86 3.39
C GLY A 104 -27.74 28.35 2.25
N GLU A 105 -26.41 28.53 2.30
CA GLU A 105 -25.51 27.99 1.27
C GLU A 105 -25.42 26.46 1.32
N LEU A 106 -25.22 25.85 0.15
CA LEU A 106 -24.95 24.42 0.01
C LEU A 106 -23.47 24.17 0.17
N VAL A 107 -23.10 23.24 1.06
CA VAL A 107 -21.71 22.93 1.36
C VAL A 107 -21.48 21.44 1.41
N SER A 108 -20.25 21.01 1.10
CA SER A 108 -19.77 19.67 1.40
C SER A 108 -18.79 19.69 2.54
N PHE A 109 -18.91 18.72 3.45
CA PHE A 109 -17.95 18.47 4.50
C PHE A 109 -17.37 17.07 4.36
N PHE A 110 -16.04 16.96 4.33
CA PHE A 110 -15.35 15.69 4.31
C PHE A 110 -14.51 15.53 5.58
N GLY A 111 -14.85 14.56 6.41
CA GLY A 111 -14.18 14.37 7.69
C GLY A 111 -14.64 13.13 8.43
N LYS A 112 -13.99 12.88 9.58
CA LYS A 112 -14.35 11.79 10.47
C LYS A 112 -15.54 12.22 11.33
N VAL A 113 -16.52 11.33 11.42
CA VAL A 113 -17.69 11.54 12.25
C VAL A 113 -17.41 11.03 13.68
N LYS A 114 -17.80 11.85 14.67
CA LYS A 114 -17.96 11.44 16.05
C LYS A 114 -19.34 11.85 16.54
N ARG A 115 -19.99 11.00 17.30
CA ARG A 115 -21.27 11.33 17.94
C ARG A 115 -21.04 11.82 19.36
N TYR A 116 -21.50 13.04 19.63
CA TYR A 116 -21.60 13.57 20.99
C TYR A 116 -23.10 13.66 21.34
N GLY A 117 -23.61 12.66 22.05
CA GLY A 117 -25.04 12.52 22.27
C GLY A 117 -25.78 12.08 21.00
N ARG A 118 -26.87 12.81 20.64
CA ARG A 118 -27.70 12.46 19.47
C ARG A 118 -27.20 13.04 18.16
N MET A 119 -26.36 14.08 18.19
CA MET A 119 -25.95 14.81 17.01
C MET A 119 -24.56 14.34 16.51
N PRO A 120 -24.43 13.94 15.24
CA PRO A 120 -23.15 13.68 14.63
C PRO A 120 -22.34 14.98 14.52
N SER A 121 -21.03 14.88 14.65
CA SER A 121 -20.11 16.03 14.61
C SER A 121 -18.84 15.67 13.88
N MET A 122 -18.29 16.63 13.15
CA MET A 122 -16.98 16.55 12.51
C MET A 122 -16.05 17.62 13.08
N ALA A 123 -14.82 17.23 13.43
CA ALA A 123 -13.78 18.17 13.87
C ALA A 123 -12.85 18.48 12.71
N HIS A 124 -12.70 19.76 12.38
CA HIS A 124 -11.86 20.24 11.28
C HIS A 124 -12.12 19.50 9.95
N PRO A 125 -13.38 19.38 9.48
CA PRO A 125 -13.61 18.80 8.17
C PRO A 125 -12.99 19.66 7.07
N GLU A 126 -12.61 19.03 5.97
CA GLU A 126 -12.44 19.75 4.71
C GLU A 126 -13.81 20.27 4.28
N ALA A 127 -13.88 21.52 3.84
CA ALA A 127 -15.14 22.17 3.53
C ALA A 127 -15.07 22.85 2.17
N GLU A 128 -16.14 22.72 1.40
CA GLU A 128 -16.27 23.32 0.07
C GLU A 128 -17.70 23.84 -0.13
N ILE A 129 -17.81 25.06 -0.71
CA ILE A 129 -19.10 25.62 -1.13
C ILE A 129 -19.44 25.00 -2.48
N LEU A 130 -20.71 24.62 -2.66
CA LEU A 130 -21.21 23.95 -3.85
C LEU A 130 -22.30 24.81 -4.50
N GLU A 131 -22.34 24.81 -5.83
CA GLU A 131 -23.46 25.36 -6.59
C GLU A 131 -24.62 24.37 -6.68
N SER A 132 -24.28 23.07 -6.82
CA SER A 132 -25.26 21.97 -6.84
C SER A 132 -24.78 20.77 -6.00
N PRO A 133 -25.67 19.86 -5.55
CA PRO A 133 -25.28 18.65 -4.83
C PRO A 133 -24.35 17.75 -5.62
N ASP A 134 -24.43 17.76 -6.95
CA ASP A 134 -23.62 16.93 -7.83
C ASP A 134 -22.17 17.38 -7.89
N ASP A 135 -21.90 18.67 -7.58
CA ASP A 135 -20.53 19.21 -7.50
C ASP A 135 -19.70 18.62 -6.37
N ALA A 136 -20.33 17.99 -5.38
CA ALA A 136 -19.63 17.31 -4.29
C ALA A 136 -18.85 16.09 -4.77
N VAL A 137 -19.30 15.44 -5.84
CA VAL A 137 -18.70 14.22 -6.39
C VAL A 137 -17.80 14.59 -7.57
N ARG A 138 -16.63 15.18 -7.26
CA ARG A 138 -15.65 15.60 -8.30
C ARG A 138 -14.67 14.50 -8.70
N TYR A 139 -14.65 13.39 -7.96
CA TYR A 139 -13.68 12.33 -8.18
C TYR A 139 -14.41 11.03 -8.50
N ASP A 140 -14.14 10.48 -9.65
CA ASP A 140 -14.56 9.13 -10.08
C ASP A 140 -13.58 8.05 -9.63
N TYR A 141 -12.55 8.43 -8.84
CA TYR A 141 -11.51 7.55 -8.31
C TYR A 141 -11.28 7.79 -6.82
N LEU A 142 -10.67 6.81 -6.17
CA LEU A 142 -10.27 6.89 -4.76
C LEU A 142 -8.97 7.69 -4.62
N ILE A 143 -8.96 8.67 -3.72
CA ILE A 143 -7.80 9.54 -3.50
C ILE A 143 -6.73 8.78 -2.73
N PRO A 144 -5.52 8.59 -3.30
CA PRO A 144 -4.42 7.91 -2.64
C PRO A 144 -3.85 8.75 -1.50
N ILE A 145 -3.54 8.12 -0.37
CA ILE A 145 -2.81 8.73 0.75
C ILE A 145 -1.46 8.04 0.89
N TYR A 146 -0.41 8.76 0.55
CA TYR A 146 0.96 8.26 0.59
C TYR A 146 1.53 8.19 2.02
N PRO A 147 2.56 7.39 2.26
CA PRO A 147 3.26 7.34 3.54
C PRO A 147 3.81 8.71 3.93
N GLY A 148 3.55 9.13 5.18
CA GLY A 148 4.12 10.36 5.71
C GLY A 148 5.63 10.21 5.98
N ASN A 149 6.39 11.28 5.69
CA ASN A 149 7.82 11.35 5.93
C ASN A 149 8.19 12.73 6.47
N GLN A 150 9.10 12.81 7.48
CA GLN A 150 9.52 14.10 8.05
C GLN A 150 10.25 14.97 7.00
N HIS A 151 10.96 14.38 6.04
CA HIS A 151 11.64 15.10 4.96
C HIS A 151 10.62 15.74 4.00
N PHE A 152 9.49 15.09 3.76
CA PHE A 152 8.39 15.68 2.98
C PHE A 152 7.80 16.91 3.70
N ILE A 153 7.56 16.81 5.01
CA ILE A 153 7.03 17.92 5.81
C ILE A 153 7.98 19.13 5.75
N LYS A 154 9.28 18.92 5.98
CA LYS A 154 10.31 19.97 5.95
C LYS A 154 10.42 20.64 4.57
N ALA A 155 10.28 19.85 3.51
CA ALA A 155 10.33 20.33 2.12
C ALA A 155 8.98 20.83 1.58
N SER A 156 7.92 20.87 2.40
CA SER A 156 6.55 21.23 2.00
C SER A 156 6.05 20.37 0.81
N ILE A 157 6.37 19.07 0.84
CA ILE A 157 5.86 18.10 -0.12
C ILE A 157 4.55 17.54 0.44
N THR A 158 3.44 17.97 -0.15
CA THR A 158 2.09 17.55 0.25
C THR A 158 1.69 16.26 -0.45
N ASN A 159 0.66 15.57 0.08
CA ASN A 159 0.07 14.40 -0.57
C ASN A 159 -0.43 14.71 -1.99
N GLN A 160 -1.06 15.89 -2.19
CA GLN A 160 -1.53 16.35 -3.50
C GLN A 160 -0.38 16.54 -4.48
N LEU A 161 0.75 17.07 -4.02
CA LEU A 161 1.93 17.28 -4.87
C LEU A 161 2.53 15.95 -5.31
N LEU A 162 2.62 14.95 -4.40
CA LEU A 162 3.05 13.60 -4.74
C LEU A 162 2.12 12.96 -5.77
N SER A 163 0.81 13.06 -5.58
CA SER A 163 -0.19 12.56 -6.53
C SER A 163 -0.03 13.21 -7.91
N ASN A 164 0.16 14.53 -7.97
CA ASN A 164 0.35 15.25 -9.23
C ASN A 164 1.63 14.81 -9.96
N TRP A 165 2.73 14.62 -9.24
CA TRP A 165 3.99 14.14 -9.83
C TRP A 165 3.85 12.72 -10.38
N ILE A 166 3.22 11.83 -9.63
CA ILE A 166 2.98 10.45 -10.05
C ILE A 166 2.07 10.43 -11.29
N HIS A 167 1.02 11.24 -11.29
CA HIS A 167 0.15 11.40 -12.47
C HIS A 167 0.94 11.91 -13.69
N GLN A 168 1.78 12.93 -13.53
CA GLN A 168 2.65 13.44 -14.60
C GLN A 168 3.59 12.34 -15.12
N ILE A 169 4.18 11.51 -14.25
CA ILE A 169 5.03 10.40 -14.66
C ILE A 169 4.24 9.39 -15.48
N LEU A 170 3.10 8.94 -14.97
CA LEU A 170 2.26 7.92 -15.61
C LEU A 170 1.70 8.38 -16.96
N SER A 171 1.45 9.69 -17.14
CA SER A 171 0.99 10.23 -18.43
C SER A 171 2.08 10.28 -19.52
N GLN A 172 3.36 10.26 -19.14
CA GLN A 172 4.49 10.44 -20.06
C GLN A 172 5.35 9.18 -20.24
N VAL A 173 5.30 8.24 -19.30
CA VAL A 173 6.16 7.05 -19.28
C VAL A 173 5.34 5.81 -19.61
N ARG A 174 5.76 5.06 -20.63
CA ARG A 174 5.24 3.73 -20.90
C ARG A 174 6.08 2.69 -20.15
N LEU A 175 5.44 1.91 -19.31
CA LEU A 175 6.08 0.89 -18.48
C LEU A 175 6.00 -0.47 -19.20
N LYS A 176 7.17 -1.02 -19.51
CA LYS A 176 7.26 -2.31 -20.21
C LYS A 176 6.80 -3.45 -19.29
N GLU A 177 5.93 -4.32 -19.83
CA GLU A 177 5.62 -5.61 -19.21
C GLU A 177 6.79 -6.58 -19.37
N PHE A 178 7.04 -7.38 -18.34
CA PHE A 178 8.08 -8.42 -18.37
C PHE A 178 7.60 -9.77 -17.86
N LEU A 179 6.44 -9.83 -17.21
CA LEU A 179 5.84 -11.12 -16.87
C LEU A 179 5.28 -11.78 -18.13
N PRO A 180 5.47 -13.10 -18.29
CA PRO A 180 4.85 -13.87 -19.35
C PRO A 180 3.32 -13.76 -19.35
N ASP A 181 2.72 -13.80 -20.54
CA ASP A 181 1.26 -13.67 -20.69
C ASP A 181 0.50 -14.82 -19.99
N GLU A 182 1.10 -16.00 -19.87
CA GLU A 182 0.56 -17.13 -19.14
C GLU A 182 0.39 -16.79 -17.65
N ILE A 183 1.42 -16.22 -17.03
CA ILE A 183 1.39 -15.80 -15.62
C ILE A 183 0.34 -14.71 -15.39
N LEU A 184 0.22 -13.77 -16.33
CA LEU A 184 -0.78 -12.70 -16.22
C LEU A 184 -2.21 -13.25 -16.27
N LYS A 185 -2.47 -14.25 -17.12
CA LYS A 185 -3.78 -14.90 -17.25
C LYS A 185 -4.12 -15.76 -16.03
N ASP A 186 -3.19 -16.63 -15.63
CA ASP A 186 -3.38 -17.55 -14.49
C ASP A 186 -3.60 -16.80 -13.17
N GLY A 187 -2.84 -15.73 -12.94
CA GLY A 187 -2.97 -14.89 -11.77
C GLY A 187 -4.07 -13.83 -11.87
N SER A 188 -4.74 -13.70 -13.02
CA SER A 188 -5.70 -12.61 -13.31
C SER A 188 -5.12 -11.22 -13.00
N PHE A 189 -3.83 -11.03 -13.26
CA PHE A 189 -3.12 -9.79 -12.96
C PHE A 189 -3.33 -8.73 -14.05
N PRO A 190 -3.50 -7.45 -13.66
CA PRO A 190 -3.43 -6.37 -14.63
C PRO A 190 -2.01 -6.26 -15.23
N ARG A 191 -1.89 -5.78 -16.46
CA ARG A 191 -0.57 -5.48 -17.05
C ARG A 191 0.14 -4.40 -16.23
N ARG A 192 1.47 -4.34 -16.32
CA ARG A 192 2.30 -3.50 -15.44
C ARG A 192 1.96 -2.01 -15.51
N ASP A 193 1.76 -1.47 -16.68
CA ASP A 193 1.33 -0.07 -16.87
C ASP A 193 -0.04 0.18 -16.26
N GLN A 194 -1.00 -0.70 -16.50
CA GLN A 194 -2.32 -0.65 -15.91
C GLN A 194 -2.26 -0.78 -14.36
N ALA A 195 -1.43 -1.68 -13.83
CA ALA A 195 -1.28 -1.85 -12.38
C ALA A 195 -0.78 -0.58 -11.69
N PHE A 196 0.17 0.16 -12.30
CA PHE A 196 0.60 1.45 -11.75
C PHE A 196 -0.51 2.50 -11.78
N HIS A 197 -1.34 2.53 -12.83
CA HIS A 197 -2.51 3.40 -12.84
C HIS A 197 -3.51 3.01 -11.75
N LEU A 198 -3.84 1.71 -11.63
CA LEU A 198 -4.81 1.22 -10.66
C LEU A 198 -4.36 1.37 -9.21
N ILE A 199 -3.05 1.33 -8.91
CA ILE A 199 -2.58 1.52 -7.53
C ILE A 199 -2.55 2.99 -7.13
N HIS A 200 -2.36 3.93 -8.07
CA HIS A 200 -2.30 5.36 -7.78
C HIS A 200 -3.61 6.10 -8.01
N HIS A 201 -4.48 5.60 -8.89
CA HIS A 201 -5.77 6.20 -9.26
C HIS A 201 -6.86 5.12 -9.44
N PRO A 202 -7.14 4.29 -8.40
CA PRO A 202 -8.16 3.26 -8.53
C PRO A 202 -9.56 3.86 -8.44
N SER A 203 -10.49 3.38 -9.24
CA SER A 203 -11.91 3.71 -9.08
C SER A 203 -12.56 2.93 -7.94
N THR A 204 -12.03 1.75 -7.64
CA THR A 204 -12.53 0.88 -6.58
C THR A 204 -11.40 0.31 -5.70
N LYS A 205 -11.76 -0.10 -4.47
CA LYS A 205 -10.81 -0.80 -3.57
C LYS A 205 -10.37 -2.14 -4.16
N ALA A 206 -11.21 -2.79 -4.95
CA ALA A 206 -10.88 -4.06 -5.62
C ALA A 206 -9.79 -3.87 -6.67
N GLU A 207 -9.84 -2.80 -7.45
CA GLU A 207 -8.78 -2.45 -8.42
C GLU A 207 -7.45 -2.19 -7.73
N ALA A 208 -7.46 -1.41 -6.65
CA ALA A 208 -6.25 -1.16 -5.86
C ALA A 208 -5.66 -2.46 -5.28
N ALA A 209 -6.52 -3.37 -4.81
CA ALA A 209 -6.09 -4.67 -4.29
C ALA A 209 -5.49 -5.55 -5.39
N ALA A 210 -6.12 -5.63 -6.57
CA ALA A 210 -5.61 -6.39 -7.71
C ALA A 210 -4.23 -5.88 -8.18
N ALA A 211 -4.05 -4.56 -8.23
CA ALA A 211 -2.76 -3.95 -8.55
C ALA A 211 -1.69 -4.29 -7.49
N LEU A 212 -2.05 -4.23 -6.20
CA LEU A 212 -1.12 -4.58 -5.12
C LEU A 212 -0.70 -6.04 -5.17
N GLU A 213 -1.63 -6.98 -5.42
CA GLU A 213 -1.30 -8.41 -5.57
C GLU A 213 -0.36 -8.65 -6.76
N ARG A 214 -0.57 -7.94 -7.88
CA ARG A 214 0.35 -7.94 -9.02
C ARG A 214 1.77 -7.56 -8.60
N PHE A 215 1.94 -6.48 -7.83
CA PHE A 215 3.28 -6.03 -7.41
C PHE A 215 3.92 -6.95 -6.38
N LYS A 216 3.14 -7.54 -5.47
CA LYS A 216 3.64 -8.59 -4.56
C LYS A 216 4.16 -9.80 -5.33
N TYR A 217 3.40 -10.26 -6.33
CA TYR A 217 3.83 -11.34 -7.18
C TYR A 217 5.10 -10.98 -7.97
N GLU A 218 5.16 -9.78 -8.55
CA GLU A 218 6.31 -9.28 -9.29
C GLU A 218 7.59 -9.30 -8.44
N GLU A 219 7.52 -8.82 -7.20
CA GLU A 219 8.65 -8.79 -6.29
C GLU A 219 9.18 -10.20 -5.98
N LEU A 220 8.28 -11.12 -5.63
CA LEU A 220 8.63 -12.51 -5.36
C LEU A 220 9.15 -13.22 -6.61
N PHE A 221 8.53 -13.01 -7.76
CA PHE A 221 8.97 -13.58 -9.03
C PHE A 221 10.39 -13.16 -9.39
N LEU A 222 10.71 -11.87 -9.26
CA LEU A 222 12.06 -11.37 -9.54
C LEU A 222 13.09 -11.92 -8.55
N PHE A 223 12.71 -12.07 -7.28
CA PHE A 223 13.56 -12.69 -6.27
C PHE A 223 13.85 -14.16 -6.61
N GLU A 224 12.82 -14.95 -6.89
CA GLU A 224 12.95 -16.36 -7.26
C GLU A 224 13.73 -16.56 -8.57
N LEU A 225 13.48 -15.69 -9.55
CA LEU A 225 14.23 -15.70 -10.81
C LEU A 225 15.73 -15.45 -10.57
N GLY A 226 16.08 -14.49 -9.71
CA GLY A 226 17.46 -14.22 -9.30
C GLY A 226 18.09 -15.43 -8.61
N MET A 227 17.37 -16.09 -7.71
CA MET A 227 17.83 -17.30 -7.03
C MET A 227 18.04 -18.46 -8.01
N ALA A 228 17.13 -18.65 -8.98
CA ALA A 228 17.24 -19.66 -10.02
C ALA A 228 18.47 -19.41 -10.91
N GLN A 229 18.76 -18.17 -11.30
CA GLN A 229 19.94 -17.81 -12.07
C GLN A 229 21.25 -18.12 -11.29
N ILE A 230 21.29 -17.79 -10.00
CA ILE A 230 22.45 -18.11 -9.14
C ILE A 230 22.65 -19.63 -9.06
N LYS A 231 21.56 -20.39 -8.87
CA LYS A 231 21.60 -21.85 -8.83
C LYS A 231 22.11 -22.44 -10.15
N GLN A 232 21.64 -21.95 -11.27
CA GLN A 232 22.09 -22.38 -12.60
C GLN A 232 23.57 -22.05 -12.82
N THR A 233 24.01 -20.84 -12.48
CA THR A 233 25.42 -20.44 -12.62
C THR A 233 26.36 -21.32 -11.77
N ARG A 234 25.94 -21.71 -10.55
CA ARG A 234 26.70 -22.62 -9.70
C ARG A 234 26.79 -24.00 -10.31
N ARG A 235 25.71 -24.55 -10.87
CA ARG A 235 25.70 -25.85 -11.55
C ARG A 235 26.68 -25.91 -12.72
N VAL A 236 26.81 -24.83 -13.48
CA VAL A 236 27.71 -24.77 -14.65
C VAL A 236 29.17 -24.60 -14.23
N LYS A 237 29.46 -23.89 -13.13
CA LYS A 237 30.84 -23.53 -12.71
C LYS A 237 31.48 -24.46 -11.70
N ALA A 238 30.68 -25.22 -10.94
CA ALA A 238 31.21 -26.05 -9.87
C ALA A 238 31.19 -27.54 -10.29
N SER A 239 32.39 -28.14 -10.40
CA SER A 239 32.53 -29.60 -10.40
C SER A 239 32.47 -30.07 -8.96
N GLY A 240 31.43 -30.81 -8.58
CA GLY A 240 31.36 -31.52 -7.32
C GLY A 240 32.09 -32.85 -7.40
N HIS A 241 32.52 -33.36 -6.26
CA HIS A 241 33.01 -34.75 -6.18
C HIS A 241 31.80 -35.71 -6.21
N LEU A 242 31.91 -36.75 -7.03
CA LEU A 242 30.95 -37.85 -6.99
C LEU A 242 31.16 -38.63 -5.70
N LEU A 243 30.20 -38.60 -4.81
CA LEU A 243 30.23 -39.31 -3.54
C LEU A 243 29.15 -40.39 -3.56
N GLN A 244 29.54 -41.63 -3.29
CA GLN A 244 28.64 -42.76 -3.15
C GLN A 244 28.51 -43.19 -1.71
N ARG A 245 27.36 -43.74 -1.35
CA ARG A 245 27.15 -44.31 -0.04
C ARG A 245 28.13 -45.47 0.19
N GLY A 246 29.00 -45.30 1.18
CA GLY A 246 29.98 -46.30 1.54
C GLY A 246 29.44 -47.36 2.49
N PRO A 247 30.20 -48.47 2.68
CA PRO A 247 29.83 -49.56 3.61
C PRO A 247 29.54 -49.06 5.03
N LYS A 248 30.30 -48.06 5.51
CA LYS A 248 30.14 -47.50 6.85
C LYS A 248 28.77 -46.81 7.02
N THR A 249 28.28 -46.09 6.00
CA THR A 249 26.98 -45.43 6.04
C THR A 249 25.86 -46.48 6.06
N ASN A 250 26.00 -47.54 5.26
CA ASN A 250 25.05 -48.64 5.26
C ASN A 250 25.00 -49.39 6.61
N ASP A 251 26.18 -49.64 7.23
CA ASP A 251 26.26 -50.28 8.55
C ASP A 251 25.67 -49.35 9.64
N PHE A 252 25.92 -48.06 9.58
CA PHE A 252 25.30 -47.11 10.48
C PHE A 252 23.78 -47.11 10.40
N LEU A 253 23.23 -47.01 9.19
CA LEU A 253 21.78 -46.96 8.97
C LEU A 253 21.05 -48.28 9.31
N ASN A 254 21.70 -49.42 9.04
CA ASN A 254 21.06 -50.72 9.16
C ASN A 254 21.37 -51.46 10.47
N LYS A 255 22.51 -51.15 11.14
CA LYS A 255 22.98 -51.92 12.28
C LYS A 255 23.20 -51.07 13.54
N THR A 256 23.55 -49.77 13.38
CA THR A 256 23.96 -48.92 14.51
C THR A 256 22.83 -48.05 15.04
N LEU A 257 21.93 -47.62 14.17
CA LEU A 257 20.77 -46.86 14.59
C LEU A 257 19.83 -47.72 15.44
N PRO A 258 19.47 -47.25 16.69
CA PRO A 258 18.56 -47.98 17.57
C PRO A 258 17.08 -47.84 17.18
N PHE A 259 16.78 -47.19 16.06
CA PHE A 259 15.41 -46.93 15.55
C PHE A 259 15.42 -46.95 14.02
N GLN A 260 14.24 -47.11 13.43
CA GLN A 260 14.05 -46.94 12.00
C GLN A 260 13.83 -45.46 11.63
N LEU A 261 14.37 -45.06 10.47
CA LEU A 261 14.12 -43.73 9.95
C LEU A 261 12.65 -43.59 9.55
N THR A 262 12.06 -42.42 9.81
CA THR A 262 10.71 -42.07 9.32
C THR A 262 10.72 -41.89 7.80
N GLU A 263 9.56 -41.95 7.18
CA GLU A 263 9.41 -41.75 5.71
C GLU A 263 10.03 -40.41 5.26
N GLY A 264 9.79 -39.32 6.01
CA GLY A 264 10.35 -37.99 5.72
C GLY A 264 11.89 -37.99 5.81
N GLN A 265 12.49 -38.70 6.79
CA GLN A 265 13.94 -38.82 6.92
C GLN A 265 14.52 -39.67 5.78
N GLN A 266 13.86 -40.75 5.39
CA GLN A 266 14.26 -41.58 4.25
C GLN A 266 14.21 -40.83 2.94
N SER A 267 13.15 -40.05 2.71
CA SER A 267 13.01 -39.17 1.52
C SER A 267 14.13 -38.12 1.47
N ALA A 268 14.38 -37.43 2.58
CA ALA A 268 15.45 -36.43 2.65
C ALA A 268 16.84 -37.04 2.39
N LEU A 269 17.10 -38.24 2.93
CA LEU A 269 18.35 -38.96 2.70
C LEU A 269 18.52 -39.36 1.24
N ALA A 270 17.46 -39.88 0.61
CA ALA A 270 17.47 -40.23 -0.80
C ALA A 270 17.74 -39.02 -1.72
N GLU A 271 17.18 -37.88 -1.41
CA GLU A 271 17.42 -36.64 -2.15
C GLU A 271 18.86 -36.15 -1.99
N ILE A 272 19.44 -36.26 -0.78
CA ILE A 272 20.85 -35.94 -0.52
C ILE A 272 21.77 -36.86 -1.34
N GLU A 273 21.49 -38.15 -1.37
CA GLU A 273 22.25 -39.14 -2.14
C GLU A 273 22.19 -38.85 -3.65
N GLN A 274 21.04 -38.48 -4.14
CA GLN A 274 20.86 -38.09 -5.54
C GLN A 274 21.71 -36.84 -5.86
N ASP A 275 21.74 -35.84 -4.97
CA ASP A 275 22.57 -34.66 -5.14
C ASP A 275 24.07 -35.00 -5.13
N LEU A 276 24.52 -35.87 -4.23
CA LEU A 276 25.93 -36.33 -4.14
C LEU A 276 26.37 -37.11 -5.38
N LEU A 277 25.48 -37.84 -6.02
CA LEU A 277 25.74 -38.55 -7.28
C LEU A 277 25.62 -37.66 -8.53
N SER A 278 25.12 -36.44 -8.40
CA SER A 278 24.86 -35.55 -9.55
C SER A 278 26.12 -34.95 -10.17
N GLY A 279 27.27 -34.97 -9.46
CA GLY A 279 28.51 -34.33 -9.89
C GLY A 279 28.51 -32.81 -9.73
N TYR A 280 27.46 -32.24 -9.14
CA TYR A 280 27.38 -30.82 -8.81
C TYR A 280 27.60 -30.59 -7.31
N GLN A 281 28.05 -29.39 -6.94
CA GLN A 281 28.15 -29.01 -5.54
C GLN A 281 26.77 -28.96 -4.90
N MET A 282 26.54 -29.82 -3.90
CA MET A 282 25.30 -29.83 -3.13
C MET A 282 25.18 -28.59 -2.26
N ASN A 283 24.01 -27.96 -2.23
CA ASN A 283 23.62 -26.90 -1.31
C ASN A 283 22.16 -27.11 -0.91
N ARG A 284 21.94 -27.84 0.19
CA ARG A 284 20.60 -28.25 0.63
C ARG A 284 20.36 -27.86 2.08
N LEU A 285 19.20 -27.30 2.37
CA LEU A 285 18.75 -27.00 3.72
C LEU A 285 17.86 -28.14 4.24
N ILE A 286 18.23 -28.73 5.37
CA ILE A 286 17.40 -29.68 6.09
C ILE A 286 16.59 -28.92 7.14
N GLN A 287 15.27 -28.89 6.99
CA GLN A 287 14.35 -28.23 7.89
C GLN A 287 13.42 -29.25 8.58
N GLY A 288 13.12 -29.01 9.84
CA GLY A 288 12.20 -29.81 10.65
C GLY A 288 12.13 -29.31 12.07
N ASP A 289 11.16 -29.79 12.85
CA ASP A 289 10.95 -29.39 14.23
C ASP A 289 12.10 -29.80 15.15
N VAL A 290 12.14 -29.25 16.37
CA VAL A 290 13.09 -29.66 17.42
C VAL A 290 12.80 -31.12 17.78
N GLY A 291 13.84 -31.96 17.73
CA GLY A 291 13.68 -33.40 17.97
C GLY A 291 13.30 -34.23 16.74
N ALA A 292 13.12 -33.66 15.56
CA ALA A 292 12.81 -34.38 14.32
C ALA A 292 13.98 -35.22 13.76
N GLY A 293 15.11 -35.30 14.46
CA GLY A 293 16.24 -36.13 14.05
C GLY A 293 17.03 -35.59 12.86
N LYS A 294 17.05 -34.28 12.61
CA LYS A 294 17.79 -33.65 11.51
C LYS A 294 19.27 -34.06 11.47
N THR A 295 19.91 -34.15 12.63
CA THR A 295 21.34 -34.52 12.76
C THR A 295 21.62 -35.95 12.31
N VAL A 296 20.65 -36.84 12.36
CA VAL A 296 20.80 -38.23 11.90
C VAL A 296 20.84 -38.32 10.37
N VAL A 297 20.18 -37.37 9.70
CA VAL A 297 20.12 -37.29 8.23
C VAL A 297 21.30 -36.50 7.66
N ALA A 298 21.84 -35.53 8.42
CA ALA A 298 22.96 -34.67 8.02
C ALA A 298 24.30 -35.39 8.29
#